data_b4f039d62e127e099e8b5a2a10c29c2b
#
_entry.id   b4f039d62e127e099e8b5a2a10c29c2b
#
_cell.length_a   1.000
_cell.length_b   1.000
_cell.length_c   1.000
_cell.angle_alpha   90.00
_cell.angle_beta   90.00
_cell.angle_gamma   90.00
#
_symmetry.space_group_name_H-M   'P 1'
#
loop_
_entity.id
_entity.type
_entity.pdbx_description
1 polymer ?
#
loop_
_entity_poly.entity_id
_entity_poly.type
_entity_poly.pdbx_seq_one_letter_code
_entity_poly.pdbx_strand_id
1 'polypeptide(L)'
;MKIVTVTLSLIVVLFASSRAAAQQKPKPPGFPDAPGKETLVGKCFQCHGPGMWLDHRQERKGWEGTLYRMVGRGALWSEEEIKAMADYLGAVYGNSQGRKPQ
;
A
#
# COMPACT_ATOMS: atom_id res chain seq x y z
N MET A 1 -24.10 -40.94 33.44
CA MET A 1 -24.19 -39.49 33.44
C MET A 1 -22.83 -38.76 33.50
N LYS A 2 -21.75 -39.39 33.88
CA LYS A 2 -20.43 -38.73 33.96
C LYS A 2 -19.66 -38.67 32.64
N ILE A 3 -20.03 -39.44 31.63
CA ILE A 3 -19.33 -39.53 30.33
C ILE A 3 -19.81 -38.43 29.37
N VAL A 4 -21.04 -38.02 29.45
CA VAL A 4 -21.64 -36.99 28.55
C VAL A 4 -21.10 -35.60 28.82
N THR A 5 -20.76 -35.28 30.06
CA THR A 5 -20.22 -33.97 30.45
C THR A 5 -18.77 -33.73 29.99
N VAL A 6 -17.98 -34.80 29.90
CA VAL A 6 -16.57 -34.70 29.48
C VAL A 6 -16.46 -34.50 27.94
N THR A 7 -17.34 -35.16 27.19
CA THR A 7 -17.34 -35.05 25.72
C THR A 7 -17.79 -33.65 25.24
N LEU A 8 -18.70 -33.02 25.97
CA LEU A 8 -19.18 -31.67 25.61
C LEU A 8 -18.12 -30.59 25.90
N SER A 9 -17.32 -30.75 26.95
CA SER A 9 -16.20 -29.83 27.24
C SER A 9 -15.08 -29.90 26.22
N LEU A 10 -14.80 -31.11 25.66
CA LEU A 10 -13.73 -31.27 24.68
C LEU A 10 -14.07 -30.62 23.31
N ILE A 11 -15.35 -30.59 22.95
CA ILE A 11 -15.82 -30.03 21.67
C ILE A 11 -15.74 -28.49 21.69
N VAL A 12 -15.96 -27.86 22.83
CA VAL A 12 -15.89 -26.40 22.96
C VAL A 12 -14.47 -25.86 22.84
N VAL A 13 -13.46 -26.61 23.26
CA VAL A 13 -12.04 -26.19 23.17
C VAL A 13 -11.51 -26.27 21.75
N LEU A 14 -12.03 -27.13 20.89
CA LEU A 14 -11.59 -27.27 19.50
C LEU A 14 -12.08 -26.16 18.56
N PHE A 15 -13.13 -25.41 18.93
CA PHE A 15 -13.63 -24.30 18.11
C PHE A 15 -12.98 -22.95 18.39
N ALA A 16 -12.14 -22.83 19.41
CA ALA A 16 -11.50 -21.58 19.78
C ALA A 16 -10.21 -21.26 19.02
N SER A 17 -9.69 -22.22 18.25
CA SER A 17 -8.37 -22.06 17.61
C SER A 17 -8.37 -21.58 16.17
N SER A 18 -9.52 -21.26 15.58
CA SER A 18 -9.61 -20.97 14.14
C SER A 18 -9.66 -19.49 13.77
N ARG A 19 -9.37 -18.57 14.68
CA ARG A 19 -9.51 -17.12 14.42
C ARG A 19 -8.22 -16.34 14.23
N ALA A 20 -7.07 -16.96 14.20
CA ALA A 20 -5.79 -16.28 14.11
C ALA A 20 -5.23 -16.16 12.68
N ALA A 21 -5.92 -16.64 11.65
CA ALA A 21 -5.47 -16.58 10.25
C ALA A 21 -6.23 -15.54 9.41
N ALA A 22 -6.91 -14.56 10.03
CA ALA A 22 -7.68 -13.55 9.33
C ALA A 22 -6.79 -12.40 8.86
N GLN A 23 -6.41 -12.45 7.56
CA GLN A 23 -6.33 -11.28 6.70
C GLN A 23 -5.18 -10.29 7.01
N GLN A 24 -3.97 -10.73 6.80
CA GLN A 24 -2.97 -9.79 6.29
C GLN A 24 -3.32 -9.57 4.81
N LYS A 25 -3.89 -8.38 4.51
CA LYS A 25 -3.97 -7.87 3.15
C LYS A 25 -2.59 -8.03 2.52
N PRO A 26 -2.43 -8.68 1.37
CA PRO A 26 -1.11 -8.83 0.77
C PRO A 26 -0.48 -7.44 0.64
N LYS A 27 0.62 -7.22 1.32
CA LYS A 27 1.44 -6.01 1.13
C LYS A 27 1.85 -6.03 -0.34
N PRO A 28 1.53 -4.99 -1.12
CA PRO A 28 1.95 -4.95 -2.51
C PRO A 28 3.46 -5.18 -2.56
N PRO A 29 3.95 -6.19 -3.28
CA PRO A 29 5.38 -6.41 -3.36
C PRO A 29 6.05 -5.24 -4.05
N GLY A 30 7.11 -4.70 -3.50
CA GLY A 30 8.03 -3.87 -4.20
C GLY A 30 8.01 -2.37 -3.95
N PHE A 31 7.25 -1.87 -2.97
CA PHE A 31 7.34 -0.45 -2.58
C PHE A 31 8.32 -0.29 -1.40
N PRO A 32 9.48 0.36 -1.61
CA PRO A 32 10.42 0.64 -0.55
C PRO A 32 9.80 1.45 0.58
N ASP A 33 10.26 1.23 1.82
CA ASP A 33 9.83 2.01 2.96
C ASP A 33 10.48 3.40 2.93
N ALA A 34 9.65 4.43 2.88
CA ALA A 34 10.04 5.84 2.93
C ALA A 34 8.84 6.69 3.37
N PRO A 35 9.04 7.92 3.85
CA PRO A 35 7.94 8.82 4.20
C PRO A 35 6.98 9.02 3.02
N GLY A 36 5.68 8.94 3.28
CA GLY A 36 4.62 9.08 2.27
C GLY A 36 4.16 7.77 1.62
N LYS A 37 4.84 6.65 1.87
CA LYS A 37 4.46 5.34 1.32
C LYS A 37 3.01 4.95 1.61
N GLU A 38 2.56 5.12 2.84
CA GLU A 38 1.21 4.74 3.25
C GLU A 38 0.16 5.55 2.51
N THR A 39 0.38 6.84 2.34
CA THR A 39 -0.49 7.71 1.55
C THR A 39 -0.52 7.26 0.09
N LEU A 40 0.63 7.00 -0.51
CA LEU A 40 0.72 6.51 -1.89
C LEU A 40 -0.06 5.20 -2.07
N VAL A 41 0.21 4.21 -1.25
CA VAL A 41 -0.43 2.88 -1.33
C VAL A 41 -1.93 2.98 -1.08
N GLY A 42 -2.37 3.83 -0.15
CA GLY A 42 -3.79 4.00 0.17
C GLY A 42 -4.58 4.79 -0.87
N LYS A 43 -3.95 5.67 -1.61
CA LYS A 43 -4.63 6.63 -2.51
C LYS A 43 -4.36 6.38 -3.99
N CYS A 44 -3.14 6.02 -4.37
CA CYS A 44 -2.73 5.96 -5.77
C CYS A 44 -3.39 4.82 -6.56
N PHE A 45 -3.79 3.73 -5.89
CA PHE A 45 -4.31 2.53 -6.57
C PHE A 45 -5.83 2.44 -6.62
N GLN A 46 -6.53 3.54 -6.40
CA GLN A 46 -7.99 3.56 -6.42
C GLN A 46 -8.58 3.41 -7.84
N CYS A 47 -7.87 3.87 -8.86
CA CYS A 47 -8.34 3.89 -10.24
C CYS A 47 -7.65 2.86 -11.13
N HIS A 48 -6.35 2.64 -10.96
CA HIS A 48 -5.54 1.69 -11.73
C HIS A 48 -4.32 1.24 -10.92
N GLY A 49 -3.71 0.13 -11.33
CA GLY A 49 -2.52 -0.41 -10.68
C GLY A 49 -1.24 0.37 -11.03
N PRO A 50 -0.12 0.05 -10.38
CA PRO A 50 1.15 0.76 -10.51
C PRO A 50 1.88 0.49 -11.83
N GLY A 51 1.48 -0.51 -12.61
CA GLY A 51 2.16 -0.92 -13.85
C GLY A 51 2.32 0.18 -14.88
N MET A 52 1.46 1.20 -14.83
CA MET A 52 1.53 2.32 -15.77
C MET A 52 2.67 3.31 -15.49
N TRP A 53 3.27 3.27 -14.31
CA TRP A 53 4.25 4.29 -13.92
C TRP A 53 5.48 3.76 -13.17
N LEU A 54 5.52 2.49 -12.79
CA LEU A 54 6.64 1.91 -12.04
C LEU A 54 8.00 2.06 -12.74
N ASP A 55 8.01 2.06 -14.06
CA ASP A 55 9.23 2.20 -14.86
C ASP A 55 9.61 3.67 -15.12
N HIS A 56 8.73 4.62 -14.75
CA HIS A 56 9.01 6.03 -14.90
C HIS A 56 9.93 6.53 -13.78
N ARG A 57 10.79 7.47 -14.15
CA ARG A 57 11.64 8.21 -13.23
C ARG A 57 11.47 9.69 -13.50
N GLN A 58 11.13 10.43 -12.45
CA GLN A 58 10.96 11.87 -12.50
C GLN A 58 11.48 12.49 -11.22
N GLU A 59 11.94 13.72 -11.30
CA GLU A 59 12.17 14.52 -10.10
C GLU A 59 10.85 14.77 -9.35
N ARG A 60 10.95 15.12 -8.07
CA ARG A 60 9.78 15.36 -7.22
C ARG A 60 8.74 16.28 -7.88
N LYS A 61 9.21 17.37 -8.50
CA LYS A 61 8.33 18.33 -9.17
C LYS A 61 7.59 17.72 -10.38
N GLY A 62 8.24 16.84 -11.10
CA GLY A 62 7.61 16.09 -12.19
C GLY A 62 6.52 15.15 -11.69
N TRP A 63 6.78 14.44 -10.59
CA TRP A 63 5.79 13.60 -9.94
C TRP A 63 4.61 14.39 -9.41
N GLU A 64 4.86 15.54 -8.78
CA GLU A 64 3.81 16.44 -8.32
C GLU A 64 2.90 16.87 -9.47
N GLY A 65 3.47 17.28 -10.61
CA GLY A 65 2.70 17.60 -11.81
C GLY A 65 1.89 16.41 -12.34
N THR A 66 2.41 15.20 -12.25
CA THR A 66 1.68 13.98 -12.61
C THR A 66 0.49 13.75 -11.68
N LEU A 67 0.66 13.93 -10.38
CA LEU A 67 -0.42 13.78 -9.41
C LEU A 67 -1.53 14.81 -9.62
N TYR A 68 -1.19 16.07 -9.90
CA TYR A 68 -2.19 17.10 -10.23
C TYR A 68 -2.94 16.77 -11.53
N ARG A 69 -2.31 16.15 -12.52
CA ARG A 69 -3.01 15.65 -13.72
C ARG A 69 -4.03 14.57 -13.38
N MET A 70 -3.75 13.72 -12.40
CA MET A 70 -4.73 12.72 -11.93
C MET A 70 -5.90 13.36 -11.21
N VAL A 71 -5.66 14.41 -10.42
CA VAL A 71 -6.74 15.22 -9.82
C VAL A 71 -7.62 15.83 -10.91
N GLY A 72 -7.03 16.35 -11.97
CA GLY A 72 -7.77 16.84 -13.14
C GLY A 72 -8.61 15.77 -13.87
N ARG A 73 -8.31 14.50 -13.63
CA ARG A 73 -9.05 13.33 -14.16
C ARG A 73 -10.02 12.70 -13.16
N GLY A 74 -10.18 13.28 -11.98
CA GLY A 74 -11.15 12.87 -10.98
C GLY A 74 -10.59 12.28 -9.68
N ALA A 75 -9.28 12.23 -9.49
CA ALA A 75 -8.70 11.83 -8.21
C ALA A 75 -9.05 12.85 -7.12
N LEU A 76 -9.53 12.36 -5.98
CA LEU A 76 -9.95 13.20 -4.85
C LEU A 76 -8.87 13.15 -3.76
N TRP A 77 -7.81 13.93 -3.95
CA TRP A 77 -6.68 14.03 -3.03
C TRP A 77 -6.54 15.44 -2.49
N SER A 78 -6.19 15.56 -1.21
CA SER A 78 -5.82 16.84 -0.61
C SER A 78 -4.42 17.27 -1.04
N GLU A 79 -4.09 18.55 -0.84
CA GLU A 79 -2.75 19.07 -1.13
C GLU A 79 -1.69 18.38 -0.26
N GLU A 80 -2.01 18.05 1.00
CA GLU A 80 -1.12 17.32 1.90
C GLU A 80 -0.87 15.89 1.41
N GLU A 81 -1.90 15.23 0.89
CA GLU A 81 -1.77 13.89 0.31
C GLU A 81 -0.92 13.93 -0.97
N ILE A 82 -1.13 14.91 -1.84
CA ILE A 82 -0.33 15.11 -3.05
C ILE A 82 1.13 15.37 -2.67
N LYS A 83 1.37 16.23 -1.69
CA LYS A 83 2.72 16.52 -1.20
C LYS A 83 3.40 15.26 -0.66
N ALA A 84 2.73 14.48 0.17
CA ALA A 84 3.26 13.24 0.73
C ALA A 84 3.60 12.22 -0.36
N MET A 85 2.72 12.04 -1.33
CA MET A 85 2.96 11.15 -2.47
C MET A 85 4.10 11.64 -3.36
N ALA A 86 4.18 12.94 -3.64
CA ALA A 86 5.25 13.54 -4.43
C ALA A 86 6.62 13.41 -3.73
N ASP A 87 6.66 13.61 -2.43
CA ASP A 87 7.87 13.43 -1.63
C ASP A 87 8.36 11.97 -1.70
N TYR A 88 7.46 11.02 -1.55
CA TYR A 88 7.78 9.60 -1.68
C TYR A 88 8.28 9.24 -3.08
N LEU A 89 7.54 9.62 -4.11
CA LEU A 89 7.88 9.30 -5.50
C LEU A 89 9.20 9.96 -5.92
N GLY A 90 9.45 11.18 -5.50
CA GLY A 90 10.72 11.87 -5.75
C GLY A 90 11.90 11.21 -5.06
N ALA A 91 11.70 10.68 -3.85
CA ALA A 91 12.74 9.99 -3.09
C ALA A 91 13.05 8.59 -3.64
N VAL A 92 12.01 7.83 -4.02
CA VAL A 92 12.13 6.41 -4.41
C VAL A 92 12.26 6.23 -5.91
N TYR A 93 11.55 7.02 -6.69
CA TYR A 93 11.50 6.96 -8.16
C TYR A 93 11.99 8.25 -8.81
N GLY A 94 12.94 8.91 -8.18
CA GLY A 94 13.60 10.09 -8.72
C GLY A 94 14.65 9.76 -9.79
N ASN A 95 14.98 10.72 -10.64
CA ASN A 95 15.96 10.58 -11.72
C ASN A 95 17.36 10.21 -11.22
N SER A 96 17.74 10.65 -10.03
CA SER A 96 19.03 10.34 -9.42
C SER A 96 19.22 8.87 -9.07
N GLN A 97 18.12 8.12 -8.92
CA GLN A 97 18.15 6.71 -8.54
C GLN A 97 18.33 5.76 -9.75
N GLY A 98 18.16 6.25 -10.94
CA GLY A 98 18.29 5.45 -12.16
C GLY A 98 19.49 5.82 -13.05
N ARG A 99 20.26 6.80 -12.65
CA ARG A 99 21.47 7.18 -13.40
C ARG A 99 22.60 6.25 -12.98
N LYS A 100 22.80 5.18 -13.76
CA LYS A 100 24.10 4.50 -13.73
C LYS A 100 25.18 5.55 -13.98
N PRO A 101 26.26 5.60 -13.20
CA PRO A 101 27.38 6.45 -13.52
C PRO A 101 27.87 6.07 -14.91
N GLN A 102 27.83 7.04 -15.81
CA GLN A 102 28.45 6.91 -17.12
C GLN A 102 29.97 7.00 -16.96
#